data_2adfc831a80359064b57372e4d8cf106
#
_entry.id   2adfc831a80359064b57372e4d8cf106
#
_cell.length_a   1.000
_cell.length_b   1.000
_cell.length_c   1.000
_cell.angle_alpha   90.00
_cell.angle_beta   90.00
_cell.angle_gamma   90.00
#
_symmetry.space_group_name_H-M   'P 1'
#
loop_
_entity.id
_entity.type
_entity.pdbx_description
1 polymer ?
#
loop_
_entity_poly.entity_id
_entity_poly.type
_entity_poly.pdbx_seq_one_letter_code
_entity_poly.pdbx_strand_id
1 'polypeptide(L)'
;MRNIKQLMSLKGRVALITGGAGHLGFAMAEALAQAGAGIILVDMDQAKVQARVVDLKKKYKLKAVSMSMDITDKNEIKSLPQQVFQKMGRLDILINCAALVGTSYLKGWAVPFLEQDLETWRQAMEVNLTSVFALAQQCFPLLKKSKNGSIINIASIYGVLGPDMSLYEGTKLGNPAAYAASKGGLIQLTNWLATNLAPEVRVNAISIGGVFRNHQEPFLSRYKKKTPLNRMATEEDILGAALYLASDFSQYVTGHNLIVDGGFSAW
;
A
#
# COMPACT_ATOMS: atom_id res chain seq x y z
N MET A 1 -2.83 16.82 27.92
CA MET A 1 -2.60 16.64 26.46
C MET A 1 -1.53 15.56 26.29
N ARG A 2 -1.72 14.61 25.36
CA ARG A 2 -0.69 13.61 25.05
C ARG A 2 0.49 14.28 24.33
N ASN A 3 1.71 13.85 24.61
CA ASN A 3 2.89 14.36 23.91
C ASN A 3 3.08 13.66 22.54
N ILE A 4 3.98 14.21 21.72
CA ILE A 4 4.25 13.72 20.34
C ILE A 4 4.63 12.22 20.34
N LYS A 5 5.50 11.77 21.25
CA LYS A 5 5.91 10.37 21.37
C LYS A 5 4.72 9.44 21.67
N GLN A 6 3.79 9.88 22.52
CA GLN A 6 2.57 9.13 22.83
C GLN A 6 1.62 9.05 21.63
N LEU A 7 1.45 10.16 20.88
CA LEU A 7 0.59 10.20 19.68
C LEU A 7 1.14 9.31 18.56
N MET A 8 2.46 9.20 18.44
CA MET A 8 3.14 8.41 17.42
C MET A 8 3.26 6.91 17.78
N SER A 9 3.10 6.57 19.06
CA SER A 9 3.31 5.21 19.55
C SER A 9 2.25 4.24 19.02
N LEU A 10 2.71 3.13 18.48
CA LEU A 10 1.88 1.98 18.07
C LEU A 10 2.00 0.80 19.05
N LYS A 11 2.54 1.05 20.24
CA LYS A 11 2.75 0.00 21.25
C LYS A 11 1.43 -0.68 21.61
N GLY A 12 1.41 -2.01 21.52
CA GLY A 12 0.21 -2.82 21.76
C GLY A 12 -0.78 -2.88 20.58
N ARG A 13 -0.47 -2.27 19.43
CA ARG A 13 -1.23 -2.39 18.17
C ARG A 13 -0.64 -3.45 17.26
N VAL A 14 -1.46 -3.97 16.37
CA VAL A 14 -1.07 -4.96 15.35
C VAL A 14 -1.40 -4.40 13.96
N ALA A 15 -0.40 -4.41 13.09
CA ALA A 15 -0.52 -4.01 11.69
C ALA A 15 -0.40 -5.22 10.77
N LEU A 16 -1.31 -5.33 9.81
CA LEU A 16 -1.24 -6.25 8.70
C LEU A 16 -0.90 -5.50 7.43
N ILE A 17 0.10 -5.96 6.70
CA ILE A 17 0.58 -5.35 5.46
C ILE A 17 0.57 -6.39 4.34
N THR A 18 -0.25 -6.18 3.30
CA THR A 18 -0.21 -6.98 2.07
C THR A 18 0.93 -6.51 1.15
N GLY A 19 1.49 -7.42 0.35
CA GLY A 19 2.72 -7.12 -0.39
C GLY A 19 3.92 -6.91 0.56
N GLY A 20 3.88 -7.55 1.73
CA GLY A 20 4.83 -7.34 2.83
C GLY A 20 6.25 -7.84 2.56
N ALA A 21 6.45 -8.68 1.56
CA ALA A 21 7.79 -9.10 1.10
C ALA A 21 8.41 -8.09 0.11
N GLY A 22 7.58 -7.21 -0.48
CA GLY A 22 8.01 -6.17 -1.41
C GLY A 22 8.73 -5.01 -0.72
N HIS A 23 9.38 -4.16 -1.52
CA HIS A 23 10.20 -3.06 -1.02
C HIS A 23 9.40 -2.08 -0.13
N LEU A 24 8.29 -1.54 -0.64
CA LEU A 24 7.49 -0.56 0.09
C LEU A 24 6.75 -1.19 1.28
N GLY A 25 6.15 -2.37 1.08
CA GLY A 25 5.43 -3.06 2.16
C GLY A 25 6.35 -3.38 3.33
N PHE A 26 7.56 -3.85 3.05
CA PHE A 26 8.54 -4.16 4.09
C PHE A 26 9.06 -2.89 4.77
N ALA A 27 9.38 -1.83 4.03
CA ALA A 27 9.84 -0.57 4.61
C ALA A 27 8.77 0.06 5.54
N MET A 28 7.49 0.06 5.13
CA MET A 28 6.41 0.50 6.00
C MET A 28 6.27 -0.39 7.25
N ALA A 29 6.43 -1.72 7.11
CA ALA A 29 6.43 -2.63 8.24
C ALA A 29 7.54 -2.31 9.25
N GLU A 30 8.75 -2.00 8.77
CA GLU A 30 9.86 -1.56 9.64
C GLU A 30 9.54 -0.26 10.38
N ALA A 31 8.96 0.73 9.71
CA ALA A 31 8.57 1.99 10.35
C ALA A 31 7.54 1.77 11.46
N LEU A 32 6.51 0.96 11.21
CA LEU A 32 5.50 0.64 12.22
C LEU A 32 6.07 -0.21 13.37
N ALA A 33 7.01 -1.11 13.06
CA ALA A 33 7.75 -1.90 14.05
C ALA A 33 8.56 -1.01 15.00
N GLN A 34 9.27 -0.01 14.46
CA GLN A 34 10.02 1.00 15.23
C GLN A 34 9.09 1.82 16.16
N ALA A 35 7.85 2.06 15.73
CA ALA A 35 6.84 2.70 16.56
C ALA A 35 6.19 1.77 17.60
N GLY A 36 6.56 0.47 17.62
CA GLY A 36 6.14 -0.51 18.61
C GLY A 36 4.98 -1.42 18.22
N ALA A 37 4.57 -1.44 16.94
CA ALA A 37 3.53 -2.34 16.46
C ALA A 37 4.01 -3.79 16.35
N GLY A 38 3.12 -4.76 16.67
CA GLY A 38 3.25 -6.13 16.19
C GLY A 38 2.93 -6.18 14.70
N ILE A 39 3.62 -7.02 13.92
CA ILE A 39 3.57 -7.00 12.45
C ILE A 39 3.07 -8.33 11.90
N ILE A 40 2.14 -8.25 10.94
CA ILE A 40 1.74 -9.36 10.08
C ILE A 40 2.11 -8.99 8.65
N LEU A 41 2.98 -9.78 8.02
CA LEU A 41 3.28 -9.64 6.60
C LEU A 41 2.52 -10.69 5.80
N VAL A 42 1.79 -10.23 4.80
CA VAL A 42 1.08 -11.09 3.84
C VAL A 42 1.70 -10.92 2.46
N ASP A 43 2.06 -12.04 1.82
CA ASP A 43 2.59 -12.06 0.45
C ASP A 43 2.38 -13.43 -0.17
N MET A 44 2.38 -13.53 -1.50
CA MET A 44 2.32 -14.81 -2.21
C MET A 44 3.63 -15.60 -2.09
N ASP A 45 4.76 -14.91 -2.04
CA ASP A 45 6.09 -15.52 -1.93
C ASP A 45 6.39 -15.92 -0.48
N GLN A 46 6.07 -17.18 -0.15
CA GLN A 46 6.24 -17.74 1.19
C GLN A 46 7.69 -17.59 1.71
N ALA A 47 8.67 -17.86 0.87
CA ALA A 47 10.07 -17.83 1.29
C ALA A 47 10.52 -16.40 1.62
N LYS A 48 10.17 -15.43 0.77
CA LYS A 48 10.50 -14.03 0.99
C LYS A 48 9.79 -13.45 2.21
N VAL A 49 8.47 -13.69 2.35
CA VAL A 49 7.73 -13.12 3.48
C VAL A 49 8.22 -13.69 4.81
N GLN A 50 8.61 -14.97 4.84
CA GLN A 50 9.20 -15.59 6.02
C GLN A 50 10.56 -14.99 6.37
N ALA A 51 11.45 -14.79 5.39
CA ALA A 51 12.74 -14.14 5.58
C ALA A 51 12.58 -12.72 6.16
N ARG A 52 11.63 -11.93 5.62
CA ARG A 52 11.33 -10.58 6.12
C ARG A 52 10.87 -10.57 7.58
N VAL A 53 10.06 -11.55 7.98
CA VAL A 53 9.63 -11.67 9.39
C VAL A 53 10.79 -12.03 10.31
N VAL A 54 11.73 -12.87 9.86
CA VAL A 54 12.95 -13.17 10.62
C VAL A 54 13.77 -11.91 10.83
N ASP A 55 13.96 -11.09 9.78
CA ASP A 55 14.68 -9.81 9.86
C ASP A 55 14.02 -8.85 10.86
N LEU A 56 12.69 -8.69 10.81
CA LEU A 56 11.95 -7.84 11.76
C LEU A 56 12.13 -8.29 13.20
N LYS A 57 12.01 -9.59 13.47
CA LYS A 57 12.18 -10.14 14.83
C LYS A 57 13.57 -9.92 15.37
N LYS A 58 14.60 -10.14 14.53
CA LYS A 58 16.00 -9.94 14.89
C LYS A 58 16.31 -8.48 15.20
N LYS A 59 15.81 -7.56 14.36
CA LYS A 59 16.12 -6.13 14.45
C LYS A 59 15.37 -5.40 15.56
N TYR A 60 14.07 -5.73 15.76
CA TYR A 60 13.20 -4.94 16.62
C TYR A 60 12.67 -5.68 17.86
N LYS A 61 13.00 -6.98 18.03
CA LYS A 61 12.57 -7.81 19.18
C LYS A 61 11.05 -7.77 19.43
N LEU A 62 10.25 -7.77 18.36
CA LEU A 62 8.79 -7.67 18.41
C LEU A 62 8.09 -8.96 17.97
N LYS A 63 6.78 -9.04 18.23
CA LYS A 63 5.95 -10.12 17.68
C LYS A 63 5.67 -9.85 16.20
N ALA A 64 6.16 -10.71 15.32
CA ALA A 64 5.87 -10.65 13.90
C ALA A 64 5.51 -12.05 13.37
N VAL A 65 4.61 -12.11 12.38
CA VAL A 65 4.22 -13.34 11.70
C VAL A 65 4.14 -13.14 10.20
N SER A 66 4.46 -14.19 9.45
CA SER A 66 4.26 -14.27 8.01
C SER A 66 3.01 -15.08 7.70
N MET A 67 2.31 -14.68 6.64
CA MET A 67 1.23 -15.45 6.04
C MET A 67 1.46 -15.48 4.53
N SER A 68 1.63 -16.68 3.96
CA SER A 68 1.60 -16.86 2.52
C SER A 68 0.16 -16.89 2.08
N MET A 69 -0.24 -15.98 1.18
CA MET A 69 -1.63 -15.83 0.77
C MET A 69 -1.72 -15.19 -0.61
N ASP A 70 -2.58 -15.74 -1.46
CA ASP A 70 -3.07 -15.06 -2.64
C ASP A 70 -4.26 -14.17 -2.27
N ILE A 71 -4.09 -12.87 -2.36
CA ILE A 71 -5.14 -11.90 -2.03
C ILE A 71 -6.29 -11.88 -3.04
N THR A 72 -6.25 -12.70 -4.09
CA THR A 72 -7.37 -12.89 -5.04
C THR A 72 -8.18 -14.15 -4.72
N ASP A 73 -7.67 -15.03 -3.86
CA ASP A 73 -8.42 -16.21 -3.40
C ASP A 73 -9.43 -15.84 -2.31
N LYS A 74 -10.71 -15.98 -2.65
CA LYS A 74 -11.83 -15.64 -1.76
C LYS A 74 -11.84 -16.46 -0.47
N ASN A 75 -11.38 -17.70 -0.50
CA ASN A 75 -11.37 -18.58 0.68
C ASN A 75 -10.24 -18.19 1.63
N GLU A 76 -9.08 -17.83 1.07
CA GLU A 76 -7.96 -17.34 1.85
C GLU A 76 -8.30 -16.01 2.53
N ILE A 77 -8.89 -15.05 1.80
CA ILE A 77 -9.36 -13.78 2.37
C ILE A 77 -10.39 -14.02 3.49
N LYS A 78 -11.36 -14.93 3.27
CA LYS A 78 -12.40 -15.23 4.25
C LYS A 78 -11.82 -15.82 5.55
N SER A 79 -10.77 -16.61 5.46
CA SER A 79 -10.12 -17.23 6.62
C SER A 79 -9.15 -16.30 7.37
N LEU A 80 -8.71 -15.22 6.72
CA LEU A 80 -7.69 -14.31 7.22
C LEU A 80 -7.98 -13.72 8.62
N PRO A 81 -9.19 -13.21 8.93
CA PRO A 81 -9.47 -12.64 10.25
C PRO A 81 -9.30 -13.64 11.39
N GLN A 82 -9.71 -14.89 11.17
CA GLN A 82 -9.54 -15.96 12.17
C GLN A 82 -8.06 -16.25 12.40
N GLN A 83 -7.26 -16.36 11.33
CA GLN A 83 -5.83 -16.60 11.43
C GLN A 83 -5.11 -15.43 12.12
N VAL A 84 -5.48 -14.19 11.81
CA VAL A 84 -4.96 -12.98 12.47
C VAL A 84 -5.25 -13.02 13.96
N PHE A 85 -6.49 -13.32 14.33
CA PHE A 85 -6.89 -13.39 15.74
C PHE A 85 -6.16 -14.50 16.50
N GLN A 86 -6.05 -15.68 15.93
CA GLN A 86 -5.31 -16.81 16.53
C GLN A 86 -3.82 -16.49 16.76
N LYS A 87 -3.18 -15.82 15.81
CA LYS A 87 -1.73 -15.54 15.87
C LYS A 87 -1.40 -14.29 16.70
N MET A 88 -2.22 -13.24 16.61
CA MET A 88 -1.89 -11.92 17.16
C MET A 88 -2.91 -11.40 18.17
N GLY A 89 -4.12 -11.97 18.25
CA GLY A 89 -5.18 -11.60 19.20
C GLY A 89 -5.97 -10.34 18.82
N ARG A 90 -5.50 -9.54 17.86
CA ARG A 90 -6.13 -8.29 17.42
C ARG A 90 -5.63 -7.83 16.06
N LEU A 91 -6.34 -6.87 15.48
CA LEU A 91 -5.90 -6.10 14.30
C LEU A 91 -6.30 -4.63 14.50
N ASP A 92 -5.35 -3.72 14.32
CA ASP A 92 -5.56 -2.28 14.46
C ASP A 92 -5.32 -1.51 13.17
N ILE A 93 -4.40 -2.00 12.34
CA ILE A 93 -3.96 -1.32 11.13
C ILE A 93 -3.94 -2.33 9.99
N LEU A 94 -4.57 -1.97 8.86
CA LEU A 94 -4.50 -2.71 7.60
C LEU A 94 -3.86 -1.81 6.55
N ILE A 95 -2.70 -2.22 6.00
CA ILE A 95 -2.06 -1.55 4.87
C ILE A 95 -2.22 -2.42 3.62
N ASN A 96 -3.01 -1.96 2.67
CA ASN A 96 -3.16 -2.57 1.36
C ASN A 96 -2.07 -2.06 0.42
N CYS A 97 -0.95 -2.81 0.32
CA CYS A 97 0.22 -2.44 -0.48
C CYS A 97 0.51 -3.41 -1.63
N ALA A 98 -0.05 -4.62 -1.62
CA ALA A 98 0.06 -5.54 -2.75
C ALA A 98 -0.58 -4.95 -4.01
N ALA A 99 0.12 -5.01 -5.13
CA ALA A 99 -0.38 -4.52 -6.42
C ALA A 99 0.40 -5.07 -7.61
N LEU A 100 -0.26 -5.20 -8.73
CA LEU A 100 0.39 -5.26 -10.04
C LEU A 100 0.74 -3.82 -10.44
N VAL A 101 2.02 -3.58 -10.75
CA VAL A 101 2.59 -2.26 -11.03
C VAL A 101 3.21 -2.20 -12.44
N GLY A 102 3.63 -1.02 -12.91
CA GLY A 102 4.18 -0.83 -14.25
C GLY A 102 5.33 -1.77 -14.63
N THR A 103 6.08 -2.26 -13.63
CA THR A 103 7.19 -3.21 -13.81
C THR A 103 6.76 -4.68 -13.68
N SER A 104 5.48 -5.00 -13.57
CA SER A 104 4.99 -6.39 -13.58
C SER A 104 5.13 -6.99 -14.98
N TYR A 105 5.70 -8.19 -15.07
CA TYR A 105 5.90 -8.88 -16.34
C TYR A 105 4.65 -9.71 -16.71
N LEU A 106 3.68 -9.05 -17.35
CA LEU A 106 2.43 -9.67 -17.76
C LEU A 106 2.21 -9.47 -19.27
N LYS A 107 1.52 -10.42 -19.91
CA LYS A 107 1.16 -10.32 -21.32
C LYS A 107 0.29 -9.08 -21.55
N GLY A 108 0.62 -8.28 -22.57
CA GLY A 108 -0.18 -7.10 -22.93
C GLY A 108 -0.29 -6.05 -21.81
N TRP A 109 0.70 -5.95 -20.91
CA TRP A 109 0.65 -5.04 -19.77
C TRP A 109 1.16 -3.63 -20.10
N ALA A 110 2.46 -3.43 -20.19
CA ALA A 110 3.09 -2.15 -20.49
C ALA A 110 3.39 -1.99 -21.98
N VAL A 111 2.37 -2.13 -22.82
CA VAL A 111 2.43 -2.10 -24.29
C VAL A 111 1.53 -0.98 -24.83
N PRO A 112 1.61 -0.62 -26.15
CA PRO A 112 0.71 0.34 -26.77
C PRO A 112 -0.76 -0.01 -26.54
N PHE A 113 -1.63 1.01 -26.52
CA PHE A 113 -3.04 0.87 -26.14
C PHE A 113 -3.77 -0.27 -26.87
N LEU A 114 -3.59 -0.40 -28.19
CA LEU A 114 -4.25 -1.43 -28.99
C LEU A 114 -3.77 -2.87 -28.69
N GLU A 115 -2.62 -3.01 -28.03
CA GLU A 115 -2.03 -4.30 -27.69
C GLU A 115 -2.28 -4.70 -26.23
N GLN A 116 -2.92 -3.80 -25.43
CA GLN A 116 -3.20 -4.11 -24.03
C GLN A 116 -4.23 -5.24 -23.92
N ASP A 117 -3.92 -6.23 -23.08
CA ASP A 117 -4.70 -7.46 -22.96
C ASP A 117 -5.84 -7.29 -21.93
N LEU A 118 -7.05 -7.69 -22.31
CA LEU A 118 -8.24 -7.55 -21.48
C LEU A 118 -8.22 -8.48 -20.27
N GLU A 119 -7.61 -9.65 -20.37
CA GLU A 119 -7.51 -10.57 -19.24
C GLU A 119 -6.52 -10.04 -18.19
N THR A 120 -5.40 -9.48 -18.65
CA THR A 120 -4.45 -8.78 -17.78
C THR A 120 -5.08 -7.52 -17.14
N TRP A 121 -5.97 -6.83 -17.87
CA TRP A 121 -6.78 -5.76 -17.27
C TRP A 121 -7.63 -6.29 -16.10
N ARG A 122 -8.37 -7.39 -16.30
CA ARG A 122 -9.21 -8.00 -15.25
C ARG A 122 -8.37 -8.42 -14.04
N GLN A 123 -7.23 -9.04 -14.30
CA GLN A 123 -6.30 -9.45 -13.25
C GLN A 123 -5.79 -8.24 -12.43
N ALA A 124 -5.48 -7.13 -13.08
CA ALA A 124 -5.07 -5.91 -12.39
C ALA A 124 -6.19 -5.32 -11.54
N MET A 125 -7.41 -5.29 -12.03
CA MET A 125 -8.57 -4.84 -11.25
C MET A 125 -8.81 -5.76 -10.05
N GLU A 126 -8.66 -7.07 -10.21
CA GLU A 126 -8.83 -8.04 -9.14
C GLU A 126 -7.78 -7.83 -8.04
N VAL A 127 -6.49 -7.74 -8.40
CA VAL A 127 -5.39 -7.55 -7.43
C VAL A 127 -5.40 -6.15 -6.80
N ASN A 128 -5.55 -5.09 -7.61
CA ASN A 128 -5.33 -3.73 -7.13
C ASN A 128 -6.56 -3.07 -6.48
N LEU A 129 -7.75 -3.60 -6.73
CA LEU A 129 -9.00 -2.98 -6.29
C LEU A 129 -9.96 -3.96 -5.61
N THR A 130 -10.35 -5.06 -6.27
CA THR A 130 -11.33 -6.01 -5.73
C THR A 130 -10.83 -6.64 -4.44
N SER A 131 -9.56 -7.08 -4.41
CA SER A 131 -8.95 -7.67 -3.22
C SER A 131 -8.92 -6.70 -2.04
N VAL A 132 -8.68 -5.41 -2.29
CA VAL A 132 -8.66 -4.37 -1.26
C VAL A 132 -10.03 -4.19 -0.62
N PHE A 133 -11.10 -4.19 -1.44
CA PHE A 133 -12.47 -4.17 -0.94
C PHE A 133 -12.75 -5.40 -0.08
N ALA A 134 -12.42 -6.60 -0.56
CA ALA A 134 -12.65 -7.84 0.14
C ALA A 134 -11.87 -7.92 1.48
N LEU A 135 -10.60 -7.52 1.48
CA LEU A 135 -9.77 -7.45 2.69
C LEU A 135 -10.34 -6.46 3.71
N ALA A 136 -10.76 -5.27 3.27
CA ALA A 136 -11.39 -4.29 4.14
C ALA A 136 -12.67 -4.86 4.77
N GLN A 137 -13.52 -5.52 3.97
CA GLN A 137 -14.78 -6.14 4.43
C GLN A 137 -14.51 -7.23 5.48
N GLN A 138 -13.59 -8.16 5.21
CA GLN A 138 -13.32 -9.27 6.11
C GLN A 138 -12.59 -8.81 7.39
N CYS A 139 -11.66 -7.86 7.29
CA CYS A 139 -10.92 -7.37 8.44
C CYS A 139 -11.70 -6.35 9.30
N PHE A 140 -12.77 -5.76 8.80
CA PHE A 140 -13.55 -4.72 9.51
C PHE A 140 -13.97 -5.13 10.92
N PRO A 141 -14.48 -6.34 11.20
CA PRO A 141 -14.88 -6.72 12.56
C PRO A 141 -13.74 -6.67 13.58
N LEU A 142 -12.51 -7.01 13.17
CA LEU A 142 -11.33 -6.90 14.04
C LEU A 142 -10.87 -5.45 14.20
N LEU A 143 -10.84 -4.68 13.12
CA LEU A 143 -10.48 -3.27 13.12
C LEU A 143 -11.45 -2.46 14.00
N LYS A 144 -12.76 -2.71 13.91
CA LYS A 144 -13.79 -2.08 14.75
C LYS A 144 -13.56 -2.37 16.23
N LYS A 145 -13.21 -3.62 16.60
CA LYS A 145 -12.93 -4.00 17.99
C LYS A 145 -11.69 -3.30 18.56
N SER A 146 -10.78 -2.83 17.74
CA SER A 146 -9.56 -2.16 18.18
C SER A 146 -9.80 -0.77 18.80
N LYS A 147 -10.93 -0.13 18.50
CA LYS A 147 -11.30 1.26 18.84
C LYS A 147 -10.45 2.35 18.19
N ASN A 148 -9.38 1.98 17.47
CA ASN A 148 -8.47 2.89 16.76
C ASN A 148 -8.13 2.31 15.37
N GLY A 149 -9.10 1.65 14.72
CA GLY A 149 -8.92 1.00 13.44
C GLY A 149 -8.46 2.00 12.36
N SER A 150 -7.45 1.59 11.57
CA SER A 150 -6.97 2.37 10.43
C SER A 150 -6.73 1.48 9.23
N ILE A 151 -7.33 1.82 8.09
CA ILE A 151 -7.05 1.23 6.78
C ILE A 151 -6.26 2.26 5.97
N ILE A 152 -5.15 1.83 5.38
CA ILE A 152 -4.28 2.64 4.54
C ILE A 152 -4.12 1.95 3.20
N ASN A 153 -4.62 2.59 2.15
CA ASN A 153 -4.55 2.06 0.78
C ASN A 153 -3.40 2.72 0.03
N ILE A 154 -2.47 1.92 -0.50
CA ILE A 154 -1.36 2.46 -1.30
C ILE A 154 -1.82 2.64 -2.74
N ALA A 155 -2.13 3.90 -3.05
CA ALA A 155 -2.54 4.37 -4.36
C ALA A 155 -1.33 4.86 -5.20
N SER A 156 -1.56 5.72 -6.16
CA SER A 156 -0.54 6.27 -7.06
C SER A 156 -0.97 7.64 -7.55
N ILE A 157 0.00 8.48 -7.92
CA ILE A 157 -0.28 9.69 -8.69
C ILE A 157 -1.09 9.40 -9.96
N TYR A 158 -0.92 8.24 -10.57
CA TYR A 158 -1.69 7.82 -11.74
C TYR A 158 -3.15 7.39 -11.42
N GLY A 159 -3.55 7.43 -10.16
CA GLY A 159 -4.95 7.42 -9.77
C GLY A 159 -5.56 8.83 -9.68
N VAL A 160 -4.74 9.87 -9.74
CA VAL A 160 -5.12 11.30 -9.68
C VAL A 160 -4.93 11.98 -11.02
N LEU A 161 -3.84 11.63 -11.71
CA LEU A 161 -3.41 12.24 -12.99
C LEU A 161 -3.46 11.20 -14.11
N GLY A 162 -3.72 11.66 -15.34
CA GLY A 162 -3.38 10.91 -16.54
C GLY A 162 -1.86 10.76 -16.66
N PRO A 163 -1.35 9.60 -17.11
CA PRO A 163 0.08 9.43 -17.32
C PRO A 163 0.58 10.31 -18.47
N ASP A 164 1.70 10.99 -18.24
CA ASP A 164 2.43 11.67 -19.29
C ASP A 164 3.23 10.65 -20.10
N MET A 165 2.72 10.29 -21.27
CA MET A 165 3.33 9.27 -22.10
C MET A 165 4.68 9.67 -22.68
N SER A 166 5.01 10.98 -22.75
CA SER A 166 6.31 11.46 -23.20
C SER A 166 7.48 10.99 -22.33
N LEU A 167 7.20 10.68 -21.05
CA LEU A 167 8.21 10.10 -20.15
C LEU A 167 8.73 8.74 -20.63
N TYR A 168 7.88 7.99 -21.34
CA TYR A 168 8.15 6.60 -21.75
C TYR A 168 8.70 6.47 -23.18
N GLU A 169 8.69 7.56 -23.98
CA GLU A 169 9.17 7.54 -25.35
C GLU A 169 10.61 7.06 -25.46
N GLY A 170 10.85 6.09 -26.37
CA GLY A 170 12.16 5.48 -26.57
C GLY A 170 12.62 4.55 -25.44
N THR A 171 11.72 4.14 -24.55
CA THR A 171 12.00 3.19 -23.46
C THR A 171 11.18 1.90 -23.61
N LYS A 172 11.52 0.87 -22.82
CA LYS A 172 10.70 -0.35 -22.67
C LYS A 172 9.68 -0.23 -21.54
N LEU A 173 9.57 0.93 -20.91
CA LEU A 173 8.62 1.19 -19.84
C LEU A 173 7.29 1.68 -20.42
N GLY A 174 6.21 1.55 -19.63
CA GLY A 174 4.89 2.02 -19.99
C GLY A 174 4.01 2.19 -18.76
N ASN A 175 2.87 2.82 -18.95
CA ASN A 175 1.83 2.91 -17.93
C ASN A 175 0.57 2.20 -18.43
N PRO A 176 0.23 1.01 -17.89
CA PRO A 176 -0.96 0.29 -18.30
C PRO A 176 -2.24 1.03 -17.91
N ALA A 177 -3.24 1.08 -18.80
CA ALA A 177 -4.52 1.71 -18.50
C ALA A 177 -5.19 1.10 -17.27
N ALA A 178 -5.10 -0.24 -17.11
CA ALA A 178 -5.64 -0.94 -15.95
C ALA A 178 -4.99 -0.50 -14.62
N TYR A 179 -3.68 -0.16 -14.64
CA TYR A 179 -3.01 0.37 -13.45
C TYR A 179 -3.62 1.70 -13.02
N ALA A 180 -3.69 2.67 -13.94
CA ALA A 180 -4.26 3.99 -13.66
C ALA A 180 -5.71 3.89 -13.20
N ALA A 181 -6.54 3.12 -13.92
CA ALA A 181 -7.95 2.91 -13.59
C ALA A 181 -8.13 2.26 -12.21
N SER A 182 -7.35 1.21 -11.90
CA SER A 182 -7.41 0.54 -10.59
C SER A 182 -7.01 1.47 -9.44
N LYS A 183 -5.99 2.33 -9.63
CA LYS A 183 -5.54 3.27 -8.60
C LYS A 183 -6.51 4.46 -8.43
N GLY A 184 -7.17 4.91 -9.50
CA GLY A 184 -8.28 5.86 -9.41
C GLY A 184 -9.49 5.28 -8.68
N GLY A 185 -9.87 4.05 -9.03
CA GLY A 185 -10.90 3.29 -8.31
C GLY A 185 -10.58 3.09 -6.83
N LEU A 186 -9.30 2.85 -6.49
CA LEU A 186 -8.85 2.67 -5.11
C LEU A 186 -8.98 3.96 -4.28
N ILE A 187 -8.69 5.13 -4.88
CA ILE A 187 -8.90 6.43 -4.21
C ILE A 187 -10.39 6.64 -3.95
N GLN A 188 -11.25 6.37 -4.92
CA GLN A 188 -12.69 6.49 -4.72
C GLN A 188 -13.25 5.46 -3.74
N LEU A 189 -12.75 4.22 -3.77
CA LEU A 189 -13.09 3.21 -2.76
C LEU A 189 -12.68 3.66 -1.35
N THR A 190 -11.55 4.34 -1.22
CA THR A 190 -11.11 4.92 0.06
C THR A 190 -12.13 5.91 0.60
N ASN A 191 -12.64 6.81 -0.23
CA ASN A 191 -13.69 7.78 0.14
C ASN A 191 -14.97 7.07 0.59
N TRP A 192 -15.42 6.08 -0.19
CA TRP A 192 -16.62 5.30 0.13
C TRP A 192 -16.46 4.55 1.46
N LEU A 193 -15.33 3.85 1.67
CA LEU A 193 -15.08 3.13 2.91
C LEU A 193 -14.99 4.09 4.11
N ALA A 194 -14.36 5.25 3.94
CA ALA A 194 -14.22 6.24 4.99
C ALA A 194 -15.57 6.72 5.54
N THR A 195 -16.54 6.98 4.66
CA THR A 195 -17.89 7.43 5.07
C THR A 195 -18.73 6.30 5.66
N ASN A 196 -18.50 5.06 5.24
CA ASN A 196 -19.30 3.91 5.68
C ASN A 196 -18.75 3.23 6.95
N LEU A 197 -17.44 3.31 7.19
CA LEU A 197 -16.79 2.63 8.34
C LEU A 197 -16.54 3.58 9.52
N ALA A 198 -16.77 4.87 9.35
CA ALA A 198 -16.69 5.84 10.44
C ALA A 198 -17.91 5.66 11.37
N PRO A 199 -17.77 5.97 12.69
CA PRO A 199 -16.56 6.48 13.34
C PRO A 199 -15.58 5.38 13.79
N GLU A 200 -15.87 4.10 13.54
CA GLU A 200 -15.14 2.99 14.13
C GLU A 200 -13.74 2.77 13.49
N VAL A 201 -13.63 3.00 12.17
CA VAL A 201 -12.40 2.77 11.40
C VAL A 201 -12.16 3.96 10.48
N ARG A 202 -10.96 4.52 10.52
CA ARG A 202 -10.50 5.54 9.57
C ARG A 202 -9.96 4.84 8.31
N VAL A 203 -10.24 5.40 7.15
CA VAL A 203 -9.74 4.88 5.87
C VAL A 203 -9.13 6.01 5.07
N ASN A 204 -7.86 5.87 4.70
CA ASN A 204 -7.12 6.88 3.94
C ASN A 204 -6.30 6.21 2.83
N ALA A 205 -5.90 6.99 1.83
CA ALA A 205 -4.98 6.56 0.80
C ALA A 205 -3.66 7.33 0.90
N ILE A 206 -2.57 6.72 0.40
CA ILE A 206 -1.31 7.38 0.10
C ILE A 206 -1.09 7.23 -1.40
N SER A 207 -1.17 8.33 -2.15
CA SER A 207 -0.83 8.38 -3.57
C SER A 207 0.65 8.69 -3.72
N ILE A 208 1.43 7.69 -4.12
CA ILE A 208 2.88 7.83 -4.24
C ILE A 208 3.29 8.18 -5.67
N GLY A 209 4.34 9.00 -5.79
CA GLY A 209 5.06 9.23 -7.04
C GLY A 209 5.94 8.03 -7.42
N GLY A 210 6.70 8.18 -8.50
CA GLY A 210 7.63 7.15 -8.93
C GLY A 210 8.72 6.89 -7.90
N VAL A 211 8.84 5.64 -7.45
CA VAL A 211 9.91 5.18 -6.54
C VAL A 211 11.07 4.65 -7.38
N PHE A 212 12.28 5.09 -7.10
CA PHE A 212 13.47 4.70 -7.85
C PHE A 212 13.73 3.19 -7.76
N ARG A 213 13.94 2.56 -8.93
CA ARG A 213 14.22 1.12 -9.08
C ARG A 213 15.22 0.90 -10.21
N ASN A 214 16.35 1.60 -10.14
CA ASN A 214 17.39 1.56 -11.19
C ASN A 214 16.84 1.91 -12.59
N HIS A 215 15.89 2.85 -12.65
CA HIS A 215 15.37 3.34 -13.92
C HIS A 215 16.49 3.92 -14.77
N GLN A 216 16.48 3.56 -16.06
CA GLN A 216 17.47 3.95 -17.02
C GLN A 216 17.09 5.27 -17.72
N GLU A 217 18.06 5.89 -18.34
CA GLU A 217 17.83 7.02 -19.25
C GLU A 217 17.10 6.56 -20.53
N PRO A 218 16.27 7.40 -21.16
CA PRO A 218 15.98 8.80 -20.82
C PRO A 218 14.84 8.99 -19.81
N PHE A 219 14.19 7.93 -19.34
CA PHE A 219 13.06 8.03 -18.39
C PHE A 219 13.45 8.77 -17.10
N LEU A 220 14.60 8.43 -16.53
CA LEU A 220 15.02 8.96 -15.24
C LEU A 220 15.19 10.50 -15.28
N SER A 221 15.88 11.01 -16.30
CA SER A 221 16.08 12.45 -16.45
C SER A 221 14.77 13.21 -16.72
N ARG A 222 13.89 12.64 -17.56
CA ARG A 222 12.56 13.22 -17.84
C ARG A 222 11.69 13.27 -16.58
N TYR A 223 11.66 12.18 -15.80
CA TYR A 223 10.90 12.11 -14.55
C TYR A 223 11.40 13.14 -13.54
N LYS A 224 12.74 13.23 -13.34
CA LYS A 224 13.37 14.23 -12.46
C LYS A 224 13.00 15.65 -12.86
N LYS A 225 13.10 15.99 -14.15
CA LYS A 225 12.76 17.33 -14.67
C LYS A 225 11.31 17.72 -14.38
N LYS A 226 10.40 16.75 -14.39
CA LYS A 226 8.97 16.96 -14.10
C LYS A 226 8.67 17.02 -12.60
N THR A 227 9.58 16.55 -11.76
CA THR A 227 9.40 16.54 -10.30
C THR A 227 10.06 17.78 -9.68
N PRO A 228 9.33 18.70 -9.01
CA PRO A 228 9.92 19.87 -8.35
C PRO A 228 11.10 19.58 -7.43
N LEU A 229 11.06 18.47 -6.66
CA LEU A 229 12.18 18.04 -5.82
C LEU A 229 13.32 17.38 -6.62
N ASN A 230 13.24 17.36 -7.97
CA ASN A 230 14.26 16.90 -8.92
C ASN A 230 14.82 15.49 -8.65
N ARG A 231 14.02 14.61 -8.11
CA ARG A 231 14.36 13.19 -7.87
C ARG A 231 13.13 12.30 -7.87
N MET A 232 13.32 11.01 -8.06
CA MET A 232 12.33 10.01 -7.72
C MET A 232 12.32 9.76 -6.20
N ALA A 233 11.24 9.21 -5.69
CA ALA A 233 11.14 8.84 -4.29
C ALA A 233 12.02 7.62 -3.96
N THR A 234 12.32 7.48 -2.68
CA THR A 234 12.83 6.26 -2.04
C THR A 234 11.79 5.69 -1.10
N GLU A 235 12.03 4.53 -0.51
CA GLU A 235 11.16 3.97 0.52
C GLU A 235 11.01 4.91 1.72
N GLU A 236 12.07 5.60 2.11
CA GLU A 236 12.09 6.49 3.27
C GLU A 236 11.08 7.64 3.14
N ASP A 237 10.85 8.13 1.92
CA ASP A 237 9.90 9.21 1.66
C ASP A 237 8.45 8.86 2.02
N ILE A 238 8.12 7.56 2.08
CA ILE A 238 6.77 7.07 2.34
C ILE A 238 6.52 6.75 3.82
N LEU A 239 7.59 6.51 4.59
CA LEU A 239 7.50 6.02 5.98
C LEU A 239 6.75 6.99 6.89
N GLY A 240 7.02 8.28 6.75
CA GLY A 240 6.35 9.32 7.55
C GLY A 240 4.84 9.36 7.31
N ALA A 241 4.41 9.26 6.05
CA ALA A 241 3.00 9.21 5.67
C ALA A 241 2.29 7.96 6.23
N ALA A 242 2.93 6.78 6.12
CA ALA A 242 2.39 5.54 6.65
C ALA A 242 2.26 5.58 8.18
N LEU A 243 3.28 6.04 8.88
CA LEU A 243 3.25 6.18 10.34
C LEU A 243 2.22 7.22 10.80
N TYR A 244 2.11 8.37 10.10
CA TYR A 244 1.11 9.38 10.37
C TYR A 244 -0.30 8.79 10.31
N LEU A 245 -0.67 8.13 9.21
CA LEU A 245 -2.00 7.58 9.02
C LEU A 245 -2.29 6.36 9.91
N ALA A 246 -1.27 5.61 10.32
CA ALA A 246 -1.38 4.48 11.24
C ALA A 246 -1.54 4.90 12.71
N SER A 247 -1.08 6.09 13.08
CA SER A 247 -0.96 6.54 14.48
C SER A 247 -2.10 7.47 14.91
N ASP A 248 -2.06 7.89 16.17
CA ASP A 248 -3.03 8.81 16.73
C ASP A 248 -2.84 10.27 16.27
N PHE A 249 -1.78 10.56 15.52
CA PHE A 249 -1.63 11.85 14.86
C PHE A 249 -2.74 12.16 13.87
N SER A 250 -3.31 11.12 13.27
CA SER A 250 -4.35 11.25 12.23
C SER A 250 -5.75 10.87 12.72
N GLN A 251 -6.02 10.95 14.03
CA GLN A 251 -7.34 10.56 14.58
C GLN A 251 -8.52 11.34 13.99
N TYR A 252 -8.28 12.54 13.47
CA TYR A 252 -9.31 13.38 12.83
C TYR A 252 -9.15 13.41 11.30
N VAL A 253 -8.49 12.38 10.72
CA VAL A 253 -8.26 12.25 9.28
C VAL A 253 -8.83 10.94 8.79
N THR A 254 -9.89 11.02 7.97
CA THR A 254 -10.48 9.89 7.23
C THR A 254 -10.97 10.37 5.86
N GLY A 255 -10.95 9.52 4.85
CA GLY A 255 -11.30 9.86 3.47
C GLY A 255 -10.24 10.69 2.75
N HIS A 256 -9.05 10.85 3.31
CA HIS A 256 -8.00 11.65 2.71
C HIS A 256 -7.10 10.84 1.78
N ASN A 257 -6.75 11.43 0.64
CA ASN A 257 -5.71 10.94 -0.25
C ASN A 257 -4.44 11.79 -0.06
N LEU A 258 -3.49 11.29 0.72
CA LEU A 258 -2.22 11.96 0.99
C LEU A 258 -1.25 11.73 -0.18
N ILE A 259 -0.98 12.78 -0.95
CA ILE A 259 -0.05 12.71 -2.08
C ILE A 259 1.39 12.87 -1.59
N VAL A 260 2.26 11.92 -1.97
CA VAL A 260 3.69 11.91 -1.65
C VAL A 260 4.47 11.66 -2.94
N ASP A 261 4.76 12.71 -3.68
CA ASP A 261 5.25 12.63 -5.06
C ASP A 261 6.36 13.64 -5.44
N GLY A 262 6.90 14.35 -4.46
CA GLY A 262 7.92 15.37 -4.70
C GLY A 262 7.43 16.60 -5.48
N GLY A 263 6.10 16.80 -5.53
CA GLY A 263 5.45 17.89 -6.27
C GLY A 263 5.13 17.54 -7.73
N PHE A 264 5.31 16.30 -8.16
CA PHE A 264 5.04 15.87 -9.55
C PHE A 264 3.63 16.25 -10.02
N SER A 265 2.63 16.20 -9.14
CA SER A 265 1.23 16.52 -9.45
C SER A 265 0.81 17.96 -9.17
N ALA A 266 1.75 18.85 -8.86
CA ALA A 266 1.43 20.24 -8.49
C ALA A 266 1.23 21.18 -9.69
N TRP A 267 1.52 20.72 -10.93
CA TRP A 267 1.38 21.50 -12.20
C TRP A 267 0.80 20.66 -13.35
#